data_7d24c5878ee8ce491662597b446d7553
#
_entry.id   7d24c5878ee8ce491662597b446d7553
#
_cell.length_a   1.000
_cell.length_b   1.000
_cell.length_c   1.000
_cell.angle_alpha   90.00
_cell.angle_beta   90.00
_cell.angle_gamma   90.00
#
_symmetry.space_group_name_H-M   'P 1'
#
loop_
_entity.id
_entity.type
_entity.pdbx_description
1 polymer ?
#
loop_
_entity_poly.entity_id
_entity_poly.type
_entity_poly.pdbx_seq_one_letter_code
_entity_poly.pdbx_strand_id
1 'polypeptide(L)'
;MNIFSQFVKSLYSPKAMASFRFQGIGKTILYVFFLVLISSIPMFITFGTSAVNLVNSTEEFLQNETPDFYIKDGEFFADVQEPFIVDEEGFAIILDPKNELSLNEISSYGDVVAIQSKEIIFKGAGQTDFVPLSDFQGTEVAKEDLLQFMDSVGSAFPIIITVLIVVGYLFFTATKFVQISILGLFGLLLKNVLKRNKLQYRHTWVLAAYAVTLPTLIFTILQTSGLVLPFSSLISFAVSLFILYLVIKEVKVKKSTTAIN
;
A
#
# COMPACT_ATOMS: atom_id res chain seq x y z
N MET A 1 -2.94 21.58 -24.62
CA MET A 1 -3.94 20.96 -23.76
C MET A 1 -3.37 20.84 -22.36
N ASN A 2 -4.14 21.16 -21.31
CA ASN A 2 -3.68 21.04 -19.91
C ASN A 2 -3.75 19.58 -19.43
N ILE A 3 -3.14 19.27 -18.28
CA ILE A 3 -3.02 17.92 -17.74
C ILE A 3 -4.40 17.34 -17.40
N PHE A 4 -5.30 18.13 -16.81
CA PHE A 4 -6.66 17.70 -16.47
C PHE A 4 -7.46 17.27 -17.70
N SER A 5 -7.42 18.07 -18.79
CA SER A 5 -8.08 17.72 -20.05
C SER A 5 -7.49 16.43 -20.67
N GLN A 6 -6.18 16.19 -20.51
CA GLN A 6 -5.55 14.96 -20.95
C GLN A 6 -6.00 13.76 -20.11
N PHE A 7 -6.07 13.94 -18.79
CA PHE A 7 -6.56 12.92 -17.88
C PHE A 7 -7.99 12.49 -18.23
N VAL A 8 -8.91 13.44 -18.34
CA VAL A 8 -10.31 13.15 -18.70
C VAL A 8 -10.40 12.44 -20.05
N LYS A 9 -9.67 12.92 -21.08
CA LYS A 9 -9.69 12.29 -22.42
C LYS A 9 -9.04 10.91 -22.43
N SER A 10 -8.11 10.62 -21.52
CA SER A 10 -7.49 9.32 -21.39
C SER A 10 -8.42 8.23 -20.84
N LEU A 11 -9.56 8.60 -20.26
CA LEU A 11 -10.55 7.66 -19.76
C LEU A 11 -11.41 7.04 -20.86
N TYR A 12 -11.66 7.77 -21.96
CA TYR A 12 -12.65 7.33 -22.95
C TYR A 12 -12.25 7.48 -24.41
N SER A 13 -11.16 8.19 -24.74
CA SER A 13 -10.86 8.55 -26.14
C SER A 13 -9.46 8.10 -26.62
N PRO A 14 -9.32 6.86 -27.16
CA PRO A 14 -8.09 6.42 -27.80
C PRO A 14 -7.61 7.35 -28.92
N LYS A 15 -8.55 7.94 -29.68
CA LYS A 15 -8.27 8.91 -30.75
C LYS A 15 -7.60 10.18 -30.22
N ALA A 16 -8.08 10.73 -29.06
CA ALA A 16 -7.44 11.86 -28.42
C ALA A 16 -6.04 11.49 -27.91
N MET A 17 -5.91 10.34 -27.24
CA MET A 17 -4.63 9.86 -26.73
C MET A 17 -3.59 9.68 -27.85
N ALA A 18 -3.98 9.21 -29.05
CA ALA A 18 -3.09 9.09 -30.19
C ALA A 18 -2.41 10.41 -30.59
N SER A 19 -3.04 11.54 -30.32
CA SER A 19 -2.47 12.87 -30.58
C SER A 19 -1.38 13.26 -29.55
N PHE A 20 -1.39 12.67 -28.37
CA PHE A 20 -0.46 13.00 -27.28
C PHE A 20 0.98 12.53 -27.55
N ARG A 21 1.20 11.65 -28.52
CA ARG A 21 2.55 11.18 -28.92
C ARG A 21 3.54 12.30 -29.25
N PHE A 22 3.05 13.48 -29.61
CA PHE A 22 3.87 14.64 -29.91
C PHE A 22 4.22 15.49 -28.67
N GLN A 23 3.73 15.09 -27.52
CA GLN A 23 3.96 15.81 -26.29
C GLN A 23 5.41 15.66 -25.80
N GLY A 24 5.89 16.68 -25.09
CA GLY A 24 7.20 16.62 -24.43
C GLY A 24 7.23 15.58 -23.30
N ILE A 25 8.33 14.88 -23.14
CA ILE A 25 8.52 13.86 -22.09
C ILE A 25 8.29 14.46 -20.69
N GLY A 26 8.82 15.66 -20.41
CA GLY A 26 8.66 16.32 -19.10
C GLY A 26 7.19 16.51 -18.70
N LYS A 27 6.33 16.88 -19.67
CA LYS A 27 4.89 16.99 -19.41
C LYS A 27 4.23 15.64 -19.16
N THR A 28 4.70 14.59 -19.82
CA THR A 28 4.24 13.22 -19.58
C THR A 28 4.68 12.71 -18.22
N ILE A 29 5.91 13.01 -17.80
CA ILE A 29 6.41 12.71 -16.45
C ILE A 29 5.51 13.38 -15.40
N LEU A 30 5.25 14.68 -15.54
CA LEU A 30 4.34 15.40 -14.63
C LEU A 30 2.93 14.79 -14.62
N TYR A 31 2.45 14.32 -15.78
CA TYR A 31 1.18 13.60 -15.88
C TYR A 31 1.17 12.30 -15.07
N VAL A 32 2.25 11.52 -15.10
CA VAL A 32 2.36 10.27 -14.33
C VAL A 32 2.34 10.57 -12.83
N PHE A 33 3.09 11.58 -12.37
CA PHE A 33 3.02 12.03 -10.97
C PHE A 33 1.59 12.43 -10.57
N PHE A 34 0.91 13.18 -11.42
CA PHE A 34 -0.48 13.59 -11.20
C PHE A 34 -1.43 12.38 -11.15
N LEU A 35 -1.29 11.41 -12.06
CA LEU A 35 -2.10 10.20 -12.09
C LEU A 35 -1.92 9.37 -10.80
N VAL A 36 -0.65 9.15 -10.39
CA VAL A 36 -0.34 8.40 -9.18
C VAL A 36 -0.87 9.15 -7.95
N LEU A 37 -0.72 10.47 -7.89
CA LEU A 37 -1.25 11.27 -6.78
C LEU A 37 -2.76 11.04 -6.60
N ILE A 38 -3.53 11.20 -7.67
CA ILE A 38 -5.00 11.01 -7.61
C ILE A 38 -5.36 9.58 -7.24
N SER A 39 -4.70 8.60 -7.84
CA SER A 39 -5.02 7.20 -7.60
C SER A 39 -4.59 6.69 -6.22
N SER A 40 -3.61 7.31 -5.57
CA SER A 40 -3.15 6.92 -4.24
C SER A 40 -3.92 7.60 -3.09
N ILE A 41 -4.67 8.68 -3.35
CA ILE A 41 -5.44 9.39 -2.31
C ILE A 41 -6.31 8.45 -1.45
N PRO A 42 -7.19 7.60 -2.01
CA PRO A 42 -8.04 6.75 -1.20
C PRO A 42 -7.25 5.80 -0.30
N MET A 43 -6.20 5.20 -0.84
CA MET A 43 -5.32 4.29 -0.08
C MET A 43 -4.62 5.02 1.07
N PHE A 44 -4.10 6.23 0.84
CA PHE A 44 -3.40 6.99 1.89
C PHE A 44 -4.36 7.51 2.96
N ILE A 45 -5.60 7.86 2.59
CA ILE A 45 -6.63 8.20 3.58
C ILE A 45 -6.92 6.98 4.46
N THR A 46 -7.21 5.82 3.85
CA THR A 46 -7.50 4.59 4.61
C THR A 46 -6.31 4.21 5.49
N PHE A 47 -5.08 4.23 4.96
CA PHE A 47 -3.89 3.92 5.72
C PHE A 47 -3.70 4.88 6.90
N GLY A 48 -3.83 6.20 6.67
CA GLY A 48 -3.68 7.20 7.72
C GLY A 48 -4.74 7.07 8.82
N THR A 49 -6.01 6.90 8.44
CA THR A 49 -7.10 6.72 9.42
C THR A 49 -6.96 5.43 10.20
N SER A 50 -6.65 4.32 9.56
CA SER A 50 -6.45 3.03 10.24
C SER A 50 -5.27 3.09 11.21
N ALA A 51 -4.18 3.74 10.82
CA ALA A 51 -3.01 3.88 11.66
C ALA A 51 -3.26 4.77 12.90
N VAL A 52 -3.98 5.89 12.72
CA VAL A 52 -4.40 6.75 13.86
C VAL A 52 -5.34 6.00 14.79
N ASN A 53 -6.34 5.30 14.22
CA ASN A 53 -7.28 4.53 15.03
C ASN A 53 -6.56 3.44 15.83
N LEU A 54 -5.60 2.74 15.23
CA LEU A 54 -4.81 1.71 15.91
C LEU A 54 -4.10 2.28 17.15
N VAL A 55 -3.41 3.43 17.00
CA VAL A 55 -2.72 4.08 18.14
C VAL A 55 -3.72 4.47 19.25
N ASN A 56 -4.81 5.14 18.87
CA ASN A 56 -5.80 5.59 19.83
C ASN A 56 -6.50 4.41 20.53
N SER A 57 -6.87 3.37 19.79
CA SER A 57 -7.51 2.18 20.38
C SER A 57 -6.56 1.44 21.32
N THR A 58 -5.27 1.35 20.96
CA THR A 58 -4.27 0.71 21.83
C THR A 58 -4.07 1.51 23.12
N GLU A 59 -4.01 2.84 23.01
CA GLU A 59 -3.90 3.71 24.18
C GLU A 59 -5.14 3.60 25.10
N GLU A 60 -6.34 3.67 24.53
CA GLU A 60 -7.61 3.52 25.24
C GLU A 60 -7.72 2.16 25.92
N PHE A 61 -7.35 1.09 25.25
CA PHE A 61 -7.29 -0.27 25.78
C PHE A 61 -6.33 -0.36 26.97
N LEU A 62 -5.09 0.13 26.81
CA LEU A 62 -4.11 0.13 27.89
C LEU A 62 -4.60 0.95 29.09
N GLN A 63 -5.24 2.09 28.86
CA GLN A 63 -5.66 3.01 29.92
C GLN A 63 -6.86 2.47 30.70
N ASN A 64 -7.90 1.97 30.01
CA ASN A 64 -9.21 1.73 30.60
C ASN A 64 -9.53 0.26 30.87
N GLU A 65 -8.94 -0.65 30.06
CA GLU A 65 -9.34 -2.06 30.11
C GLU A 65 -8.26 -2.96 30.71
N THR A 66 -6.98 -2.58 30.60
CA THR A 66 -5.89 -3.40 31.09
C THR A 66 -5.67 -3.18 32.58
N PRO A 67 -5.54 -4.24 33.41
CA PRO A 67 -5.17 -4.10 34.81
C PRO A 67 -3.78 -3.47 34.98
N ASP A 68 -3.46 -2.98 36.16
CA ASP A 68 -2.13 -2.46 36.47
C ASP A 68 -1.10 -3.59 36.41
N PHE A 69 0.00 -3.33 35.78
CA PHE A 69 1.10 -4.30 35.64
C PHE A 69 2.45 -3.60 35.62
N TYR A 70 3.49 -4.38 35.90
CA TYR A 70 4.88 -3.95 35.76
C TYR A 70 5.79 -5.15 35.46
N ILE A 71 6.89 -4.87 34.80
CA ILE A 71 8.00 -5.80 34.58
C ILE A 71 9.16 -5.29 35.44
N LYS A 72 9.71 -6.14 36.26
CA LYS A 72 10.85 -5.82 37.12
C LYS A 72 11.79 -6.99 37.23
N ASP A 73 13.10 -6.71 37.06
CA ASP A 73 14.18 -7.73 37.18
C ASP A 73 13.96 -8.95 36.28
N GLY A 74 13.26 -8.76 35.14
CA GLY A 74 12.97 -9.83 34.18
C GLY A 74 11.77 -10.70 34.55
N GLU A 75 10.91 -10.24 35.44
CA GLU A 75 9.65 -10.90 35.80
C GLU A 75 8.47 -9.95 35.58
N PHE A 76 7.37 -10.51 35.08
CA PHE A 76 6.11 -9.79 34.86
C PHE A 76 5.16 -9.95 36.04
N PHE A 77 4.59 -8.87 36.48
CA PHE A 77 3.60 -8.79 37.58
C PHE A 77 2.37 -8.05 37.09
N ALA A 78 1.20 -8.56 37.43
CA ALA A 78 -0.07 -7.88 37.21
C ALA A 78 -1.02 -8.14 38.37
N ASP A 79 -1.88 -7.16 38.70
CA ASP A 79 -2.87 -7.32 39.76
C ASP A 79 -4.12 -8.05 39.25
N VAL A 80 -3.91 -9.35 38.95
CA VAL A 80 -4.97 -10.25 38.45
C VAL A 80 -5.00 -11.53 39.27
N GLN A 81 -6.21 -12.03 39.54
CA GLN A 81 -6.40 -13.31 40.22
C GLN A 81 -6.34 -14.49 39.26
N GLU A 82 -6.86 -14.32 38.05
CA GLU A 82 -6.89 -15.26 36.94
C GLU A 82 -6.25 -14.60 35.72
N PRO A 83 -5.83 -15.35 34.67
CA PRO A 83 -5.31 -14.76 33.46
C PRO A 83 -6.29 -13.76 32.85
N PHE A 84 -5.82 -12.56 32.60
CA PHE A 84 -6.62 -11.53 31.91
C PHE A 84 -6.52 -11.73 30.41
N ILE A 85 -7.67 -11.93 29.75
CA ILE A 85 -7.74 -12.26 28.33
C ILE A 85 -8.71 -11.31 27.66
N VAL A 86 -8.22 -10.65 26.60
CA VAL A 86 -9.06 -9.91 25.66
C VAL A 86 -8.84 -10.51 24.27
N ASP A 87 -9.92 -10.93 23.65
CA ASP A 87 -9.94 -11.53 22.30
C ASP A 87 -10.91 -10.73 21.43
N GLU A 88 -10.36 -9.96 20.50
CA GLU A 88 -11.14 -9.14 19.58
C GLU A 88 -10.71 -9.43 18.14
N GLU A 89 -11.70 -9.73 17.28
CA GLU A 89 -11.53 -9.91 15.83
C GLU A 89 -10.40 -10.86 15.41
N GLY A 90 -10.08 -11.87 16.26
CA GLY A 90 -9.04 -12.88 15.98
C GLY A 90 -7.62 -12.46 16.38
N PHE A 91 -7.49 -11.40 17.17
CA PHE A 91 -6.27 -11.04 17.86
C PHE A 91 -6.52 -11.01 19.38
N ALA A 92 -5.71 -11.76 20.14
CA ALA A 92 -5.85 -11.83 21.58
C ALA A 92 -4.66 -11.18 22.31
N ILE A 93 -4.96 -10.56 23.44
CA ILE A 93 -3.95 -10.10 24.44
C ILE A 93 -4.20 -10.86 25.73
N ILE A 94 -3.15 -11.49 26.24
CA ILE A 94 -3.20 -12.30 27.46
C ILE A 94 -2.15 -11.81 28.45
N LEU A 95 -2.58 -11.51 29.68
CA LEU A 95 -1.69 -11.24 30.80
C LEU A 95 -1.82 -12.40 31.80
N ASP A 96 -0.78 -13.20 31.90
CA ASP A 96 -0.74 -14.43 32.73
C ASP A 96 0.52 -14.44 33.61
N PRO A 97 0.55 -13.62 34.68
CA PRO A 97 1.73 -13.51 35.56
C PRO A 97 2.04 -14.78 36.34
N LYS A 98 1.08 -15.71 36.43
CA LYS A 98 1.24 -16.97 37.19
C LYS A 98 1.55 -18.19 36.31
N ASN A 99 1.59 -18.01 34.96
CA ASN A 99 1.75 -19.09 33.99
C ASN A 99 0.66 -20.18 34.12
N GLU A 100 -0.59 -19.78 34.30
CA GLU A 100 -1.71 -20.70 34.43
C GLU A 100 -2.13 -21.29 33.09
N LEU A 101 -1.87 -20.57 31.99
CA LEU A 101 -2.19 -21.01 30.64
C LEU A 101 -0.99 -21.75 30.00
N SER A 102 -1.28 -22.90 29.42
CA SER A 102 -0.32 -23.63 28.59
C SER A 102 -0.15 -22.96 27.22
N LEU A 103 0.99 -23.25 26.56
CA LEU A 103 1.24 -22.77 25.19
C LEU A 103 0.15 -23.20 24.19
N ASN A 104 -0.46 -24.38 24.38
CA ASN A 104 -1.53 -24.86 23.54
C ASN A 104 -2.81 -24.04 23.71
N GLU A 105 -3.14 -23.66 24.92
CA GLU A 105 -4.30 -22.81 25.24
C GLU A 105 -4.08 -21.41 24.67
N ILE A 106 -2.93 -20.78 24.91
CA ILE A 106 -2.54 -19.50 24.32
C ILE A 106 -2.63 -19.56 22.79
N SER A 107 -2.12 -20.63 22.20
CA SER A 107 -2.12 -20.79 20.75
C SER A 107 -3.49 -21.02 20.14
N SER A 108 -4.51 -21.36 20.94
CA SER A 108 -5.87 -21.55 20.46
C SER A 108 -6.58 -20.23 20.06
N TYR A 109 -6.09 -19.08 20.55
CA TYR A 109 -6.66 -17.76 20.27
C TYR A 109 -6.30 -17.16 18.90
N GLY A 110 -5.60 -17.90 18.03
CA GLY A 110 -5.24 -17.35 16.71
C GLY A 110 -3.98 -16.51 16.76
N ASP A 111 -4.04 -15.26 16.30
CA ASP A 111 -2.96 -14.30 16.48
C ASP A 111 -3.02 -13.77 17.92
N VAL A 112 -1.92 -13.88 18.68
CA VAL A 112 -1.92 -13.57 20.12
C VAL A 112 -0.61 -12.96 20.59
N VAL A 113 -0.71 -12.04 21.52
CA VAL A 113 0.40 -11.57 22.37
C VAL A 113 0.07 -11.97 23.80
N ALA A 114 0.85 -12.89 24.37
CA ALA A 114 0.71 -13.28 25.75
C ALA A 114 1.96 -12.88 26.56
N ILE A 115 1.74 -12.23 27.70
CA ILE A 115 2.80 -11.86 28.64
C ILE A 115 2.66 -12.78 29.84
N GLN A 116 3.61 -13.72 29.94
CA GLN A 116 3.73 -14.63 31.07
C GLN A 116 4.82 -14.15 32.04
N SER A 117 4.94 -14.80 33.20
CA SER A 117 5.86 -14.40 34.26
C SER A 117 7.29 -14.07 33.77
N LYS A 118 7.84 -14.81 32.81
CA LYS A 118 9.26 -14.72 32.40
C LYS A 118 9.47 -14.54 30.90
N GLU A 119 8.40 -14.50 30.12
CA GLU A 119 8.49 -14.40 28.66
C GLU A 119 7.27 -13.73 28.06
N ILE A 120 7.49 -13.13 26.89
CA ILE A 120 6.41 -12.65 26.03
C ILE A 120 6.32 -13.62 24.86
N ILE A 121 5.12 -14.12 24.58
CA ILE A 121 4.81 -15.02 23.49
C ILE A 121 4.09 -14.22 22.42
N PHE A 122 4.65 -14.20 21.22
CA PHE A 122 4.02 -13.64 20.04
C PHE A 122 3.63 -14.76 19.09
N LYS A 123 2.37 -14.87 18.73
CA LYS A 123 1.94 -15.77 17.68
C LYS A 123 1.20 -14.97 16.62
N GLY A 124 1.64 -15.09 15.37
CA GLY A 124 1.02 -14.44 14.22
C GLY A 124 1.44 -15.12 12.92
N ALA A 125 0.54 -15.09 11.91
CA ALA A 125 0.78 -15.69 10.60
C ALA A 125 1.28 -17.16 10.64
N GLY A 126 0.89 -17.92 11.68
CA GLY A 126 1.29 -19.32 11.86
C GLY A 126 2.70 -19.54 12.45
N GLN A 127 3.37 -18.48 12.89
CA GLN A 127 4.66 -18.55 13.59
C GLN A 127 4.48 -18.16 15.06
N THR A 128 5.29 -18.74 15.93
CA THR A 128 5.34 -18.41 17.35
C THR A 128 6.76 -18.04 17.73
N ASP A 129 6.93 -16.85 18.28
CA ASP A 129 8.20 -16.30 18.75
C ASP A 129 8.11 -16.05 20.24
N PHE A 130 9.25 -16.19 20.94
CA PHE A 130 9.39 -16.02 22.37
C PHE A 130 10.43 -14.94 22.65
N VAL A 131 10.07 -13.97 23.47
CA VAL A 131 10.99 -12.94 23.97
C VAL A 131 11.13 -13.12 25.49
N PRO A 132 12.30 -13.56 25.98
CA PRO A 132 12.53 -13.75 27.40
C PRO A 132 12.60 -12.39 28.11
N LEU A 133 11.89 -12.25 29.23
CA LEU A 133 11.92 -11.02 30.01
C LEU A 133 13.26 -10.80 30.73
N SER A 134 14.13 -11.84 30.79
CA SER A 134 15.51 -11.68 31.27
C SER A 134 16.31 -10.62 30.48
N ASP A 135 15.92 -10.33 29.26
CA ASP A 135 16.56 -9.28 28.44
C ASP A 135 16.27 -7.86 28.99
N PHE A 136 15.29 -7.74 29.87
CA PHE A 136 14.92 -6.51 30.59
C PHE A 136 15.44 -6.44 32.03
N GLN A 137 16.43 -7.28 32.39
CA GLN A 137 17.04 -7.23 33.72
C GLN A 137 17.67 -5.87 34.01
N GLY A 138 17.39 -5.34 35.20
CA GLY A 138 17.89 -4.03 35.64
C GLY A 138 17.05 -2.85 35.11
N THR A 139 15.96 -3.12 34.39
CA THR A 139 14.94 -2.13 34.03
C THR A 139 13.63 -2.43 34.77
N GLU A 140 12.94 -1.38 35.16
CA GLU A 140 11.57 -1.47 35.64
C GLU A 140 10.70 -0.76 34.60
N VAL A 141 9.68 -1.45 34.09
CA VAL A 141 8.73 -0.93 33.10
C VAL A 141 7.33 -1.12 33.64
N ALA A 142 6.65 -0.06 33.94
CA ALA A 142 5.27 -0.07 34.42
C ALA A 142 4.29 0.26 33.28
N LYS A 143 3.00 0.04 33.53
CA LYS A 143 1.91 0.42 32.62
C LYS A 143 1.98 1.92 32.27
N GLU A 144 2.30 2.76 33.26
CA GLU A 144 2.46 4.21 33.08
C GLU A 144 3.56 4.58 32.13
N ASP A 145 4.67 3.84 32.12
CA ASP A 145 5.77 4.05 31.16
C ASP A 145 5.34 3.76 29.73
N LEU A 146 4.53 2.69 29.54
CA LEU A 146 3.94 2.38 28.24
C LEU A 146 2.94 3.45 27.79
N LEU A 147 2.10 3.95 28.70
CA LEU A 147 1.16 5.05 28.40
C LEU A 147 1.92 6.33 28.02
N GLN A 148 3.00 6.65 28.73
CA GLN A 148 3.86 7.79 28.42
C GLN A 148 4.57 7.62 27.07
N PHE A 149 5.00 6.39 26.75
CA PHE A 149 5.56 6.05 25.44
C PHE A 149 4.51 6.21 24.35
N MET A 150 3.28 5.71 24.54
CA MET A 150 2.18 5.84 23.57
C MET A 150 1.82 7.31 23.33
N ASP A 151 1.74 8.15 24.35
CA ASP A 151 1.55 9.60 24.21
C ASP A 151 2.68 10.26 23.40
N SER A 152 3.92 9.88 23.69
CA SER A 152 5.10 10.36 22.94
C SER A 152 5.06 9.93 21.48
N VAL A 153 4.68 8.67 21.20
CA VAL A 153 4.48 8.15 19.85
C VAL A 153 3.30 8.88 19.19
N GLY A 154 2.18 9.04 19.89
CA GLY A 154 1.00 9.74 19.40
C GLY A 154 1.30 11.16 18.95
N SER A 155 2.13 11.89 19.69
CA SER A 155 2.56 13.25 19.35
C SER A 155 3.45 13.31 18.08
N ALA A 156 4.33 12.33 17.89
CA ALA A 156 5.21 12.22 16.72
C ALA A 156 4.53 11.58 15.49
N PHE A 157 3.42 10.87 15.72
CA PHE A 157 2.76 10.02 14.74
C PHE A 157 2.33 10.74 13.45
N PRO A 158 1.76 11.97 13.49
CA PRO A 158 1.42 12.70 12.27
C PRO A 158 2.62 12.96 11.36
N ILE A 159 3.79 13.18 11.94
CA ILE A 159 5.04 13.38 11.17
C ILE A 159 5.47 12.06 10.54
N ILE A 160 5.48 10.97 11.31
CA ILE A 160 5.85 9.64 10.83
C ILE A 160 4.93 9.21 9.68
N ILE A 161 3.62 9.34 9.83
CA ILE A 161 2.64 9.01 8.78
C ILE A 161 2.85 9.87 7.54
N THR A 162 3.10 11.16 7.69
CA THR A 162 3.37 12.04 6.56
C THR A 162 4.59 11.59 5.78
N VAL A 163 5.68 11.24 6.45
CA VAL A 163 6.90 10.72 5.81
C VAL A 163 6.61 9.41 5.09
N LEU A 164 5.89 8.47 5.72
CA LEU A 164 5.52 7.19 5.12
C LEU A 164 4.65 7.38 3.86
N ILE A 165 3.70 8.31 3.88
CA ILE A 165 2.86 8.65 2.73
C ILE A 165 3.72 9.21 1.59
N VAL A 166 4.65 10.10 1.87
CA VAL A 166 5.54 10.68 0.84
C VAL A 166 6.44 9.60 0.24
N VAL A 167 7.07 8.76 1.07
CA VAL A 167 7.90 7.64 0.60
C VAL A 167 7.07 6.65 -0.21
N GLY A 168 5.88 6.28 0.27
CA GLY A 168 4.95 5.40 -0.44
C GLY A 168 4.54 5.97 -1.81
N TYR A 169 4.21 7.26 -1.87
CA TYR A 169 3.89 7.95 -3.11
C TYR A 169 5.04 7.91 -4.13
N LEU A 170 6.27 8.16 -3.69
CA LEU A 170 7.44 8.07 -4.56
C LEU A 170 7.68 6.64 -5.04
N PHE A 171 7.51 5.65 -4.17
CA PHE A 171 7.61 4.24 -4.52
C PHE A 171 6.56 3.81 -5.57
N PHE A 172 5.29 4.17 -5.36
CA PHE A 172 4.23 3.88 -6.34
C PHE A 172 4.47 4.60 -7.67
N THR A 173 4.99 5.82 -7.62
CA THR A 173 5.34 6.56 -8.84
C THR A 173 6.48 5.86 -9.58
N ALA A 174 7.53 5.41 -8.90
CA ALA A 174 8.62 4.65 -9.52
C ALA A 174 8.12 3.36 -10.16
N THR A 175 7.30 2.59 -9.44
CA THR A 175 6.67 1.36 -9.97
C THR A 175 5.83 1.64 -11.20
N LYS A 176 5.08 2.76 -11.21
CA LYS A 176 4.29 3.18 -12.37
C LYS A 176 5.17 3.52 -13.57
N PHE A 177 6.30 4.17 -13.38
CA PHE A 177 7.27 4.43 -14.47
C PHE A 177 7.84 3.13 -15.05
N VAL A 178 8.14 2.14 -14.21
CA VAL A 178 8.57 0.81 -14.67
C VAL A 178 7.47 0.16 -15.52
N GLN A 179 6.22 0.14 -15.05
CA GLN A 179 5.08 -0.38 -15.79
C GLN A 179 4.93 0.29 -17.15
N ILE A 180 4.97 1.62 -17.19
CA ILE A 180 4.85 2.42 -18.44
C ILE A 180 6.00 2.11 -19.38
N SER A 181 7.22 1.93 -18.88
CA SER A 181 8.40 1.64 -19.70
C SER A 181 8.30 0.27 -20.35
N ILE A 182 7.84 -0.74 -19.62
CA ILE A 182 7.56 -2.08 -20.16
C ILE A 182 6.45 -2.01 -21.21
N LEU A 183 5.34 -1.34 -20.94
CA LEU A 183 4.26 -1.12 -21.91
C LEU A 183 4.75 -0.39 -23.17
N GLY A 184 5.64 0.60 -22.99
CA GLY A 184 6.27 1.31 -24.10
C GLY A 184 7.07 0.40 -25.04
N LEU A 185 7.77 -0.61 -24.48
CA LEU A 185 8.45 -1.66 -25.27
C LEU A 185 7.45 -2.54 -26.03
N PHE A 186 6.36 -2.98 -25.36
CA PHE A 186 5.28 -3.67 -26.06
C PHE A 186 4.65 -2.81 -27.16
N GLY A 187 4.56 -1.50 -26.95
CA GLY A 187 4.13 -0.54 -27.97
C GLY A 187 5.00 -0.56 -29.23
N LEU A 188 6.31 -0.85 -29.13
CA LEU A 188 7.18 -1.06 -30.29
C LEU A 188 6.84 -2.33 -31.06
N LEU A 189 6.42 -3.39 -30.39
CA LEU A 189 5.94 -4.60 -31.06
C LEU A 189 4.61 -4.32 -31.76
N LEU A 190 3.68 -3.68 -31.09
CA LEU A 190 2.37 -3.31 -31.63
C LEU A 190 2.46 -2.39 -32.85
N LYS A 191 3.39 -1.42 -32.86
CA LYS A 191 3.58 -0.54 -34.01
C LYS A 191 3.95 -1.32 -35.29
N ASN A 192 4.76 -2.38 -35.16
CA ASN A 192 5.17 -3.21 -36.29
C ASN A 192 3.97 -4.00 -36.83
N VAL A 193 3.18 -4.64 -35.95
CA VAL A 193 1.96 -5.35 -36.32
C VAL A 193 0.95 -4.42 -37.00
N LEU A 194 0.78 -3.20 -36.50
CA LEU A 194 -0.16 -2.21 -37.01
C LEU A 194 0.41 -1.38 -38.19
N LYS A 195 1.62 -1.67 -38.63
CA LYS A 195 2.32 -0.94 -39.73
C LYS A 195 2.43 0.57 -39.46
N ARG A 196 2.69 0.95 -38.18
CA ARG A 196 2.88 2.34 -37.73
C ARG A 196 4.38 2.68 -37.60
N ASN A 197 5.18 2.42 -38.64
CA ASN A 197 6.65 2.43 -38.64
C ASN A 197 7.30 3.77 -38.18
N LYS A 198 6.58 4.89 -38.23
CA LYS A 198 7.07 6.22 -37.81
C LYS A 198 7.09 6.40 -36.30
N LEU A 199 6.48 5.48 -35.50
CA LEU A 199 6.52 5.55 -34.07
C LEU A 199 7.90 5.08 -33.57
N GLN A 200 8.51 5.88 -32.71
CA GLN A 200 9.73 5.57 -31.97
C GLN A 200 9.36 5.19 -30.52
N TYR A 201 10.29 4.62 -29.76
CA TYR A 201 10.07 4.28 -28.36
C TYR A 201 9.53 5.46 -27.54
N ARG A 202 10.08 6.67 -27.73
CA ARG A 202 9.57 7.88 -27.09
C ARG A 202 8.06 8.07 -27.28
N HIS A 203 7.55 7.83 -28.49
CA HIS A 203 6.13 7.99 -28.80
C HIS A 203 5.29 6.91 -28.12
N THR A 204 5.76 5.64 -28.16
CA THR A 204 5.04 4.53 -27.52
C THR A 204 5.05 4.65 -26.00
N TRP A 205 6.14 5.15 -25.40
CA TRP A 205 6.24 5.44 -23.98
C TRP A 205 5.24 6.52 -23.54
N VAL A 206 5.17 7.62 -24.29
CA VAL A 206 4.17 8.68 -24.04
C VAL A 206 2.75 8.12 -24.14
N LEU A 207 2.43 7.35 -25.18
CA LEU A 207 1.11 6.75 -25.34
C LEU A 207 0.80 5.74 -24.23
N ALA A 208 1.77 4.96 -23.77
CA ALA A 208 1.63 4.03 -22.66
C ALA A 208 1.29 4.75 -21.35
N ALA A 209 1.91 5.91 -21.08
CA ALA A 209 1.61 6.72 -19.90
C ALA A 209 0.15 7.18 -19.81
N TYR A 210 -0.51 7.38 -20.94
CA TYR A 210 -1.94 7.69 -20.98
C TYR A 210 -2.83 6.44 -21.01
N ALA A 211 -2.35 5.35 -21.60
CA ALA A 211 -3.09 4.09 -21.67
C ALA A 211 -3.29 3.42 -20.30
N VAL A 212 -2.41 3.65 -19.33
CA VAL A 212 -2.55 3.13 -17.96
C VAL A 212 -3.59 3.85 -17.13
N THR A 213 -4.11 5.02 -17.57
CA THR A 213 -4.99 5.88 -16.76
C THR A 213 -6.28 5.18 -16.36
N LEU A 214 -7.04 4.68 -17.32
CA LEU A 214 -8.32 4.05 -17.05
C LEU A 214 -8.19 2.79 -16.17
N PRO A 215 -7.31 1.81 -16.49
CA PRO A 215 -7.16 0.65 -15.62
C PRO A 215 -6.64 1.04 -14.21
N THR A 216 -5.74 2.01 -14.08
CA THR A 216 -5.28 2.46 -12.76
C THR A 216 -6.46 2.93 -11.91
N LEU A 217 -7.35 3.78 -12.44
CA LEU A 217 -8.50 4.27 -11.68
C LEU A 217 -9.53 3.18 -11.36
N ILE A 218 -9.83 2.31 -12.32
CA ILE A 218 -10.76 1.20 -12.10
C ILE A 218 -10.25 0.31 -10.95
N PHE A 219 -8.98 -0.10 -11.00
CA PHE A 219 -8.42 -0.96 -9.96
C PHE A 219 -8.28 -0.25 -8.61
N THR A 220 -8.02 1.07 -8.60
CA THR A 220 -8.06 1.85 -7.36
C THR A 220 -9.45 1.83 -6.73
N ILE A 221 -10.51 2.06 -7.52
CA ILE A 221 -11.90 2.04 -7.03
C ILE A 221 -12.27 0.65 -6.50
N LEU A 222 -11.91 -0.43 -7.22
CA LEU A 222 -12.17 -1.80 -6.78
C LEU A 222 -11.49 -2.10 -5.45
N GLN A 223 -10.20 -1.77 -5.30
CA GLN A 223 -9.47 -1.98 -4.06
C GLN A 223 -10.06 -1.19 -2.89
N THR A 224 -10.43 0.06 -3.13
CA THR A 224 -11.05 0.90 -2.09
C THR A 224 -12.44 0.39 -1.68
N SER A 225 -13.14 -0.32 -2.58
CA SER A 225 -14.42 -0.97 -2.28
C SER A 225 -14.28 -2.32 -1.55
N GLY A 226 -13.06 -2.72 -1.19
CA GLY A 226 -12.78 -4.02 -0.56
C GLY A 226 -12.75 -5.20 -1.55
N LEU A 227 -12.91 -4.97 -2.86
CA LEU A 227 -12.86 -6.01 -3.87
C LEU A 227 -11.41 -6.27 -4.29
N VAL A 228 -10.78 -7.25 -3.65
CA VAL A 228 -9.43 -7.70 -3.99
C VAL A 228 -9.52 -8.80 -5.04
N LEU A 229 -9.20 -8.47 -6.30
CA LEU A 229 -9.15 -9.45 -7.37
C LEU A 229 -7.80 -10.16 -7.39
N PRO A 230 -7.76 -11.50 -7.47
CA PRO A 230 -6.51 -12.22 -7.67
C PRO A 230 -5.88 -11.77 -9.00
N PHE A 231 -4.56 -11.66 -9.02
CA PHE A 231 -3.80 -11.21 -10.19
C PHE A 231 -4.19 -9.83 -10.75
N SER A 232 -4.75 -8.94 -9.91
CA SER A 232 -5.20 -7.59 -10.30
C SER A 232 -4.13 -6.81 -11.10
N SER A 233 -2.86 -6.92 -10.73
CA SER A 233 -1.74 -6.28 -11.43
C SER A 233 -1.58 -6.79 -12.86
N LEU A 234 -1.72 -8.11 -13.10
CA LEU A 234 -1.63 -8.70 -14.44
C LEU A 234 -2.83 -8.30 -15.29
N ILE A 235 -4.03 -8.32 -14.71
CA ILE A 235 -5.26 -7.89 -15.42
C ILE A 235 -5.15 -6.41 -15.78
N SER A 236 -4.73 -5.56 -14.86
CA SER A 236 -4.50 -4.12 -15.11
C SER A 236 -3.48 -3.89 -16.21
N PHE A 237 -2.39 -4.67 -16.23
CA PHE A 237 -1.38 -4.62 -17.29
C PHE A 237 -1.97 -5.04 -18.64
N ALA A 238 -2.71 -6.14 -18.71
CA ALA A 238 -3.35 -6.63 -19.94
C ALA A 238 -4.36 -5.61 -20.50
N VAL A 239 -5.19 -5.01 -19.64
CA VAL A 239 -6.12 -3.95 -20.04
C VAL A 239 -5.37 -2.72 -20.56
N SER A 240 -4.28 -2.32 -19.88
CA SER A 240 -3.41 -1.22 -20.34
C SER A 240 -2.81 -1.49 -21.72
N LEU A 241 -2.37 -2.71 -21.95
CA LEU A 241 -1.82 -3.15 -23.24
C LEU A 241 -2.88 -3.11 -24.34
N PHE A 242 -4.10 -3.56 -24.04
CA PHE A 242 -5.24 -3.49 -24.97
C PHE A 242 -5.60 -2.04 -25.31
N ILE A 243 -5.65 -1.15 -24.32
CA ILE A 243 -5.88 0.28 -24.56
C ILE A 243 -4.75 0.86 -25.43
N LEU A 244 -3.50 0.53 -25.13
CA LEU A 244 -2.35 0.96 -25.92
C LEU A 244 -2.45 0.50 -27.38
N TYR A 245 -2.91 -0.74 -27.61
CA TYR A 245 -3.20 -1.25 -28.97
C TYR A 245 -4.25 -0.38 -29.67
N LEU A 246 -5.38 -0.07 -29.03
CA LEU A 246 -6.42 0.80 -29.58
C LEU A 246 -5.88 2.20 -29.91
N VAL A 247 -5.06 2.77 -29.01
CA VAL A 247 -4.45 4.08 -29.21
C VAL A 247 -3.49 4.08 -30.41
N ILE A 248 -2.63 3.08 -30.54
CA ILE A 248 -1.68 2.96 -31.66
C ILE A 248 -2.43 2.75 -32.98
N LYS A 249 -3.56 2.03 -32.97
CA LYS A 249 -4.42 1.85 -34.14
C LYS A 249 -4.95 3.19 -34.69
N GLU A 250 -5.26 4.13 -33.81
CA GLU A 250 -5.74 5.49 -34.17
C GLU A 250 -4.64 6.42 -34.71
N VAL A 251 -3.38 6.03 -34.63
CA VAL A 251 -2.28 6.84 -35.18
C VAL A 251 -2.37 6.88 -36.70
N LYS A 252 -2.58 8.07 -37.25
CA LYS A 252 -2.68 8.27 -38.70
C LYS A 252 -1.40 7.92 -39.44
N VAL A 253 -1.49 7.12 -40.50
CA VAL A 253 -0.42 6.89 -41.48
C VAL A 253 -0.55 7.96 -42.55
N LYS A 254 0.49 8.74 -42.79
CA LYS A 254 0.53 9.59 -44.00
C LYS A 254 0.50 8.67 -45.20
N LYS A 255 -0.53 8.73 -46.04
CA LYS A 255 -0.51 8.10 -47.37
C LYS A 255 0.71 8.67 -48.07
N SER A 256 1.62 7.80 -48.55
CA SER A 256 2.63 8.22 -49.51
C SER A 256 1.86 8.61 -50.75
N THR A 257 1.89 9.87 -51.11
CA THR A 257 1.45 10.31 -52.46
C THR A 257 2.49 9.72 -53.40
N THR A 258 2.19 8.60 -54.00
CA THR A 258 2.93 8.10 -55.15
C THR A 258 2.69 9.14 -56.25
N ALA A 259 3.68 10.03 -56.45
CA ALA A 259 3.71 10.85 -57.65
C ALA A 259 3.83 9.87 -58.85
N ILE A 260 2.75 9.74 -59.56
CA ILE A 260 2.76 9.10 -60.88
C ILE A 260 3.42 10.13 -61.79
N ASN A 261 4.66 9.90 -62.15
CA ASN A 261 5.29 10.49 -63.33
C ASN A 261 5.03 9.60 -64.53
#